data_8ae8b95b3eee6280531c1c87d1258cfd
#
_entry.id   8ae8b95b3eee6280531c1c87d1258cfd
#
_cell.length_a   1.000
_cell.length_b   1.000
_cell.length_c   1.000
_cell.angle_alpha   90.00
_cell.angle_beta   90.00
_cell.angle_gamma   90.00
#
_symmetry.space_group_name_H-M   'P 1'
#
loop_
_entity.id
_entity.type
_entity.pdbx_description
1 polymer ?
#
loop_
_entity_poly.entity_id
_entity_poly.type
_entity_poly.pdbx_seq_one_letter_code
_entity_poly.pdbx_strand_id
1 'polypeptide(L)'
;GRGVADDKGPLLAGYYAAKIIHDLDLPVKKKIRVIFGCDEERGSSCVEHYFTKNPYPSMGFTPDAEFPVVYGEKGIVRFHITGNVKKDGLIAMVAGDRVNIVPGECEAIIEGNHKQYEESFKQFLSDHHVTGIIEEEGNCTKLVLKGKSAHASLPEEGINAVSLLATYLDTVINNKLVHFIATYLNDYYGKGLQINHEGLMGKLTMNLGVVKYVKEDADIELDLR
;
A
#
# COMPACT_ATOMS: atom_id res chain seq x y z
N GLY A 1 6.50 -22.28 1.42
CA GLY A 1 6.19 -21.64 2.69
C GLY A 1 6.32 -20.14 2.60
N ARG A 2 5.66 -19.39 3.48
CA ARG A 2 5.72 -17.92 3.52
C ARG A 2 7.14 -17.43 3.79
N GLY A 3 7.56 -16.38 3.08
CA GLY A 3 8.86 -15.75 3.24
C GLY A 3 10.02 -16.54 2.64
N VAL A 4 9.79 -17.46 1.71
CA VAL A 4 10.88 -18.24 1.09
C VAL A 4 11.64 -17.37 0.09
N ALA A 5 10.94 -16.65 -0.77
CA ALA A 5 11.56 -15.75 -1.74
C ALA A 5 12.00 -14.44 -1.07
N ASP A 6 11.19 -13.93 -0.17
CA ASP A 6 11.35 -12.67 0.54
C ASP A 6 11.28 -12.94 2.06
N ASP A 7 12.45 -13.11 2.79
CA ASP A 7 13.75 -13.28 2.14
C ASP A 7 14.57 -14.45 2.76
N LYS A 8 13.90 -15.51 3.26
CA LYS A 8 14.59 -16.65 3.91
C LYS A 8 15.54 -17.40 2.96
N GLY A 9 15.22 -17.50 1.68
CA GLY A 9 16.07 -18.13 0.69
C GLY A 9 17.39 -17.39 0.52
N PRO A 10 17.36 -16.11 0.13
CA PRO A 10 18.56 -15.28 0.03
C PRO A 10 19.37 -15.18 1.32
N LEU A 11 18.71 -15.05 2.47
CA LEU A 11 19.34 -15.06 3.79
C LEU A 11 20.13 -16.35 4.04
N LEU A 12 19.53 -17.51 3.75
CA LEU A 12 20.23 -18.80 3.90
C LEU A 12 21.38 -18.95 2.90
N ALA A 13 21.23 -18.45 1.67
CA ALA A 13 22.30 -18.45 0.69
C ALA A 13 23.53 -17.67 1.20
N GLY A 14 23.32 -16.48 1.77
CA GLY A 14 24.38 -15.67 2.41
C GLY A 14 25.02 -16.39 3.60
N TYR A 15 24.21 -17.00 4.45
CA TYR A 15 24.69 -17.78 5.59
C TYR A 15 25.55 -18.98 5.15
N TYR A 16 25.07 -19.78 4.21
CA TYR A 16 25.82 -20.95 3.73
C TYR A 16 27.09 -20.55 2.97
N ALA A 17 27.09 -19.43 2.25
CA ALA A 17 28.33 -18.91 1.66
C ALA A 17 29.40 -18.63 2.74
N ALA A 18 29.03 -17.95 3.82
CA ALA A 18 29.94 -17.71 4.95
C ALA A 18 30.36 -19.02 5.64
N LYS A 19 29.40 -19.95 5.80
CA LYS A 19 29.68 -21.28 6.38
C LYS A 19 30.69 -22.10 5.56
N ILE A 20 30.54 -22.12 4.23
CA ILE A 20 31.46 -22.82 3.32
C ILE A 20 32.89 -22.27 3.46
N ILE A 21 33.04 -20.93 3.51
CA ILE A 21 34.35 -20.29 3.73
C ILE A 21 34.97 -20.75 5.04
N HIS A 22 34.20 -20.85 6.11
CA HIS A 22 34.63 -21.31 7.41
C HIS A 22 34.99 -22.80 7.42
N ASP A 23 34.11 -23.68 6.92
CA ASP A 23 34.26 -25.13 6.97
C ASP A 23 35.41 -25.63 6.10
N LEU A 24 35.71 -24.92 5.02
CA LEU A 24 36.85 -25.24 4.13
C LEU A 24 38.15 -24.50 4.50
N ASP A 25 38.17 -23.77 5.62
CA ASP A 25 39.29 -22.95 6.08
C ASP A 25 39.88 -22.07 4.96
N LEU A 26 39.02 -21.44 4.18
CA LEU A 26 39.43 -20.59 3.07
C LEU A 26 40.07 -19.29 3.59
N PRO A 27 41.16 -18.83 2.99
CA PRO A 27 41.84 -17.63 3.45
C PRO A 27 40.98 -16.38 3.23
N VAL A 28 40.70 -15.66 4.31
CA VAL A 28 39.97 -14.38 4.27
C VAL A 28 40.85 -13.25 4.79
N LYS A 29 40.80 -12.10 4.12
CA LYS A 29 41.55 -10.89 4.51
C LYS A 29 40.79 -10.00 5.51
N LYS A 30 39.50 -10.23 5.69
CA LYS A 30 38.62 -9.42 6.54
C LYS A 30 37.66 -10.31 7.32
N LYS A 31 37.23 -9.84 8.48
CA LYS A 31 36.21 -10.51 9.28
C LYS A 31 34.87 -10.49 8.53
N ILE A 32 34.25 -11.65 8.38
CA ILE A 32 32.89 -11.80 7.86
C ILE A 32 31.92 -11.74 9.04
N ARG A 33 30.84 -10.96 8.87
CA ARG A 33 29.77 -10.85 9.84
C ARG A 33 28.45 -11.07 9.11
N VAL A 34 27.65 -12.02 9.55
CA VAL A 34 26.28 -12.21 9.09
C VAL A 34 25.35 -11.62 10.14
N ILE A 35 24.44 -10.75 9.72
CA ILE A 35 23.49 -10.06 10.60
C ILE A 35 22.08 -10.51 10.18
N PHE A 36 21.30 -11.02 11.13
CA PHE A 36 19.91 -11.40 10.92
C PHE A 36 19.02 -10.33 11.54
N GLY A 37 18.20 -9.68 10.71
CA GLY A 37 17.14 -8.78 11.15
C GLY A 37 15.83 -9.52 11.34
N CYS A 38 14.85 -8.89 11.96
CA CYS A 38 13.55 -9.50 12.25
C CYS A 38 12.35 -8.59 11.96
N ASP A 39 12.54 -7.34 11.57
CA ASP A 39 11.47 -6.37 11.35
C ASP A 39 11.69 -5.46 10.12
N GLU A 40 12.32 -5.98 9.07
CA GLU A 40 12.58 -5.26 7.82
C GLU A 40 11.28 -4.62 7.29
N GLU A 41 10.20 -5.39 7.19
CA GLU A 41 8.87 -4.98 6.72
C GLU A 41 8.19 -3.88 7.55
N ARG A 42 8.75 -3.54 8.71
CA ARG A 42 8.24 -2.52 9.63
C ARG A 42 9.22 -1.38 9.89
N GLY A 43 10.28 -1.28 9.07
CA GLY A 43 11.25 -0.20 9.13
C GLY A 43 12.59 -0.55 9.77
N SER A 44 12.94 -1.84 9.91
CA SER A 44 14.29 -2.32 10.29
C SER A 44 14.82 -1.81 11.63
N SER A 45 13.96 -1.55 12.61
CA SER A 45 14.37 -1.04 13.94
C SER A 45 15.36 -1.94 14.66
N CYS A 46 15.32 -3.24 14.38
CA CYS A 46 16.28 -4.21 14.90
C CYS A 46 17.71 -3.96 14.39
N VAL A 47 17.86 -3.54 13.14
CA VAL A 47 19.16 -3.21 12.54
C VAL A 47 19.68 -1.88 13.11
N GLU A 48 18.81 -0.89 13.24
CA GLU A 48 19.15 0.37 13.90
C GLU A 48 19.63 0.13 15.33
N HIS A 49 18.86 -0.65 16.13
CA HIS A 49 19.26 -1.01 17.49
C HIS A 49 20.60 -1.78 17.52
N TYR A 50 20.83 -2.68 16.57
CA TYR A 50 22.10 -3.44 16.50
C TYR A 50 23.29 -2.49 16.36
N PHE A 51 23.19 -1.47 15.50
CA PHE A 51 24.29 -0.51 15.27
C PHE A 51 24.45 0.54 16.37
N THR A 52 23.54 0.65 17.32
CA THR A 52 23.82 1.42 18.56
C THR A 52 24.88 0.74 19.45
N LYS A 53 25.07 -0.56 19.30
CA LYS A 53 25.98 -1.38 20.15
C LYS A 53 27.17 -1.97 19.38
N ASN A 54 27.12 -1.97 18.08
CA ASN A 54 28.15 -2.56 17.24
C ASN A 54 28.61 -1.57 16.17
N PRO A 55 29.92 -1.58 15.82
CA PRO A 55 30.41 -0.72 14.76
C PRO A 55 29.84 -1.16 13.40
N TYR A 56 29.65 -0.18 12.52
CA TYR A 56 29.32 -0.44 11.12
C TYR A 56 30.42 -1.26 10.44
N PRO A 57 30.07 -2.16 9.52
CA PRO A 57 31.06 -2.84 8.69
C PRO A 57 31.68 -1.84 7.70
N SER A 58 32.91 -2.12 7.25
CA SER A 58 33.54 -1.28 6.22
C SER A 58 32.90 -1.45 4.84
N MET A 59 32.19 -2.54 4.62
CA MET A 59 31.36 -2.83 3.45
C MET A 59 30.37 -3.94 3.80
N GLY A 60 29.28 -4.01 3.05
CA GLY A 60 28.26 -5.05 3.20
C GLY A 60 27.33 -5.06 2.01
N PHE A 61 26.49 -6.06 1.93
CA PHE A 61 25.37 -6.14 1.02
C PHE A 61 24.20 -6.82 1.74
N THR A 62 22.99 -6.51 1.28
CA THR A 62 21.80 -7.24 1.66
C THR A 62 21.30 -8.02 0.44
N PRO A 63 21.03 -9.33 0.57
CA PRO A 63 20.61 -10.16 -0.56
C PRO A 63 19.07 -10.09 -0.80
N ASP A 64 18.44 -8.99 -0.45
CA ASP A 64 17.01 -8.77 -0.50
C ASP A 64 16.62 -7.91 -1.72
N ALA A 65 17.11 -8.31 -2.89
CA ALA A 65 16.82 -7.62 -4.14
C ALA A 65 17.12 -8.50 -5.36
N GLU A 66 16.74 -8.00 -6.54
CA GLU A 66 17.00 -8.66 -7.81
C GLU A 66 18.47 -8.59 -8.22
N PHE A 67 18.88 -9.59 -8.99
CA PHE A 67 20.22 -9.67 -9.56
C PHE A 67 20.35 -8.74 -10.80
N PRO A 68 21.55 -8.16 -11.10
CA PRO A 68 22.81 -8.42 -10.42
C PRO A 68 23.09 -7.52 -9.21
N VAL A 69 22.65 -6.27 -9.22
CA VAL A 69 22.85 -5.31 -8.12
C VAL A 69 21.82 -4.17 -8.26
N VAL A 70 21.10 -3.89 -7.20
CA VAL A 70 20.34 -2.66 -7.06
C VAL A 70 21.29 -1.55 -6.60
N TYR A 71 21.40 -0.51 -7.42
CA TYR A 71 22.32 0.61 -7.16
C TYR A 71 21.63 1.90 -6.73
N GLY A 72 20.29 1.88 -6.69
CA GLY A 72 19.47 3.00 -6.25
C GLY A 72 18.06 2.56 -5.97
N GLU A 73 17.39 3.29 -5.11
CA GLU A 73 16.00 3.06 -4.69
C GLU A 73 15.24 4.37 -4.68
N LYS A 74 13.91 4.28 -4.84
CA LYS A 74 13.03 5.41 -4.60
C LYS A 74 12.94 5.70 -3.11
N GLY A 75 12.91 6.97 -2.73
CA GLY A 75 12.52 7.36 -1.38
C GLY A 75 11.07 6.96 -1.10
N ILE A 76 10.77 6.68 0.16
CA ILE A 76 9.40 6.36 0.62
C ILE A 76 8.93 7.51 1.51
N VAL A 77 7.76 8.07 1.18
CA VAL A 77 7.09 9.07 2.00
C VAL A 77 5.68 8.60 2.28
N ARG A 78 5.31 8.56 3.55
CA ARG A 78 3.95 8.21 3.98
C ARG A 78 3.26 9.46 4.50
N PHE A 79 2.08 9.72 4.00
CA PHE A 79 1.21 10.79 4.48
C PHE A 79 0.06 10.21 5.26
N HIS A 80 -0.22 10.85 6.39
CA HIS A 80 -1.39 10.59 7.20
C HIS A 80 -2.23 11.87 7.22
N ILE A 81 -3.40 11.81 6.58
CA ILE A 81 -4.31 12.94 6.42
C ILE A 81 -5.52 12.69 7.30
N THR A 82 -5.74 13.53 8.28
CA THR A 82 -6.88 13.43 9.20
C THR A 82 -7.72 14.70 9.15
N GLY A 83 -9.00 14.56 9.38
CA GLY A 83 -9.90 15.70 9.43
C GLY A 83 -11.33 15.32 9.78
N ASN A 84 -12.12 16.33 10.13
CA ASN A 84 -13.54 16.16 10.35
C ASN A 84 -14.29 16.59 9.08
N VAL A 85 -15.11 15.70 8.54
CA VAL A 85 -15.89 15.92 7.30
C VAL A 85 -17.35 15.58 7.58
N LYS A 86 -18.25 16.51 7.31
CA LYS A 86 -19.70 16.26 7.46
C LYS A 86 -20.12 15.04 6.65
N LYS A 87 -21.08 14.30 7.16
CA LYS A 87 -21.54 13.07 6.53
C LYS A 87 -22.16 13.28 5.15
N ASP A 88 -22.91 14.33 4.90
CA ASP A 88 -23.47 14.71 3.58
C ASP A 88 -23.75 13.50 2.67
N GLY A 89 -24.54 12.53 3.17
CA GLY A 89 -24.85 11.28 2.48
C GLY A 89 -23.91 10.11 2.73
N LEU A 90 -22.64 10.31 3.15
CA LEU A 90 -21.70 9.25 3.53
C LEU A 90 -21.75 9.00 5.05
N ILE A 91 -22.01 7.77 5.48
CA ILE A 91 -22.07 7.39 6.90
C ILE A 91 -20.74 6.77 7.35
N ALA A 92 -20.21 5.87 6.53
CA ALA A 92 -18.91 5.23 6.77
C ALA A 92 -18.24 4.87 5.45
N MET A 93 -16.91 4.81 5.45
CA MET A 93 -16.10 4.26 4.38
C MET A 93 -14.83 3.66 4.98
N VAL A 94 -14.57 2.39 4.72
CA VAL A 94 -13.44 1.67 5.31
C VAL A 94 -12.78 0.79 4.27
N ALA A 95 -11.45 0.88 4.19
CA ALA A 95 -10.64 0.02 3.34
C ALA A 95 -9.17 0.01 3.79
N GLY A 96 -8.50 -1.11 3.55
CA GLY A 96 -7.07 -1.28 3.75
C GLY A 96 -6.63 -1.45 5.20
N ASP A 97 -5.62 -2.31 5.38
CA ASP A 97 -4.98 -2.56 6.68
C ASP A 97 -3.52 -2.09 6.69
N ARG A 98 -2.95 -1.84 5.52
CA ARG A 98 -1.54 -1.47 5.33
C ARG A 98 -1.39 -0.47 4.21
N VAL A 99 -0.68 0.61 4.50
CA VAL A 99 -0.45 1.69 3.54
C VAL A 99 0.34 1.28 2.30
N ASN A 100 1.18 0.26 2.41
CA ASN A 100 2.01 -0.27 1.31
C ASN A 100 1.32 -1.34 0.44
N ILE A 101 0.00 -1.49 0.57
CA ILE A 101 -0.81 -2.40 -0.26
C ILE A 101 -1.94 -1.62 -0.91
N VAL A 102 -2.17 -1.84 -2.20
CA VAL A 102 -3.37 -1.35 -2.91
C VAL A 102 -4.60 -2.06 -2.32
N PRO A 103 -5.59 -1.34 -1.76
CA PRO A 103 -6.79 -1.96 -1.21
C PRO A 103 -7.59 -2.69 -2.28
N GLY A 104 -7.70 -4.02 -2.13
CA GLY A 104 -8.48 -4.86 -3.03
C GLY A 104 -9.97 -4.89 -2.71
N GLU A 105 -10.41 -4.30 -1.61
CA GLU A 105 -11.81 -4.21 -1.22
C GLU A 105 -12.04 -2.89 -0.47
N CYS A 106 -13.19 -2.27 -0.73
CA CYS A 106 -13.65 -1.09 -0.02
C CYS A 106 -15.14 -1.22 0.31
N GLU A 107 -15.49 -0.93 1.54
CA GLU A 107 -16.87 -0.87 2.03
C GLU A 107 -17.27 0.58 2.28
N ALA A 108 -18.47 0.96 1.84
CA ALA A 108 -19.08 2.24 2.18
C ALA A 108 -20.55 2.06 2.58
N ILE A 109 -20.99 2.85 3.55
CA ILE A 109 -22.39 2.97 3.95
C ILE A 109 -22.86 4.38 3.63
N ILE A 110 -23.93 4.49 2.87
CA ILE A 110 -24.50 5.79 2.45
C ILE A 110 -25.97 5.90 2.87
N GLU A 111 -26.45 7.12 3.00
CA GLU A 111 -27.87 7.40 3.24
C GLU A 111 -28.72 7.01 2.01
N GLY A 112 -29.95 6.59 2.27
CA GLY A 112 -30.92 6.26 1.22
C GLY A 112 -31.13 4.76 1.02
N ASN A 113 -32.20 4.44 0.27
CA ASN A 113 -32.58 3.05 0.02
C ASN A 113 -31.76 2.47 -1.13
N HIS A 114 -31.26 1.25 -0.97
CA HIS A 114 -30.38 0.57 -1.93
C HIS A 114 -30.96 0.49 -3.36
N LYS A 115 -32.28 0.41 -3.52
CA LYS A 115 -32.95 0.38 -4.83
C LYS A 115 -32.69 1.62 -5.68
N GLN A 116 -32.39 2.76 -5.05
CA GLN A 116 -32.05 3.99 -5.77
C GLN A 116 -30.70 3.90 -6.48
N TYR A 117 -29.79 3.10 -5.97
CA TYR A 117 -28.41 2.99 -6.42
C TYR A 117 -28.10 1.68 -7.14
N GLU A 118 -29.00 0.67 -7.03
CA GLU A 118 -28.74 -0.70 -7.47
C GLU A 118 -28.40 -0.80 -8.97
N GLU A 119 -29.19 -0.16 -9.82
CA GLU A 119 -28.98 -0.22 -11.27
C GLU A 119 -27.70 0.52 -11.68
N SER A 120 -27.51 1.76 -11.19
CA SER A 120 -26.33 2.56 -11.51
C SER A 120 -25.04 1.93 -10.98
N PHE A 121 -25.07 1.32 -9.78
CA PHE A 121 -23.90 0.64 -9.24
C PHE A 121 -23.55 -0.64 -10.02
N LYS A 122 -24.54 -1.45 -10.39
CA LYS A 122 -24.32 -2.62 -11.24
C LYS A 122 -23.73 -2.26 -12.60
N GLN A 123 -24.25 -1.18 -13.21
CA GLN A 123 -23.70 -0.69 -14.46
C GLN A 123 -22.26 -0.22 -14.30
N PHE A 124 -21.96 0.55 -13.24
CA PHE A 124 -20.62 1.01 -12.93
C PHE A 124 -19.62 -0.16 -12.75
N LEU A 125 -20.02 -1.20 -12.00
CA LEU A 125 -19.19 -2.40 -11.83
C LEU A 125 -18.89 -3.09 -13.17
N SER A 126 -19.88 -3.18 -14.04
CA SER A 126 -19.75 -3.76 -15.38
C SER A 126 -18.78 -2.95 -16.26
N ASP A 127 -18.93 -1.62 -16.27
CA ASP A 127 -18.12 -0.71 -17.10
C ASP A 127 -16.65 -0.73 -16.70
N HIS A 128 -16.38 -0.93 -15.41
CA HIS A 128 -15.02 -1.01 -14.87
C HIS A 128 -14.46 -2.44 -14.74
N HIS A 129 -15.20 -3.46 -15.17
CA HIS A 129 -14.80 -4.87 -15.11
C HIS A 129 -14.42 -5.35 -13.70
N VAL A 130 -15.14 -4.85 -12.70
CA VAL A 130 -14.95 -5.22 -11.28
C VAL A 130 -16.23 -5.84 -10.73
N THR A 131 -16.14 -6.38 -9.52
CA THR A 131 -17.29 -6.96 -8.82
C THR A 131 -17.61 -6.19 -7.55
N GLY A 132 -18.81 -6.34 -7.05
CA GLY A 132 -19.23 -5.69 -5.83
C GLY A 132 -20.57 -6.19 -5.34
N ILE A 133 -20.99 -5.69 -4.19
CA ILE A 133 -22.25 -6.04 -3.54
C ILE A 133 -22.93 -4.71 -3.16
N ILE A 134 -24.25 -4.67 -3.32
CA ILE A 134 -25.10 -3.63 -2.80
C ILE A 134 -26.19 -4.25 -1.96
N GLU A 135 -26.36 -3.80 -0.73
CA GLU A 135 -27.27 -4.36 0.25
C GLU A 135 -28.00 -3.27 1.03
N GLU A 136 -29.17 -3.61 1.54
CA GLU A 136 -29.88 -2.79 2.50
C GLU A 136 -29.27 -2.96 3.91
N GLU A 137 -28.97 -1.85 4.56
CA GLU A 137 -28.49 -1.81 5.94
C GLU A 137 -29.38 -0.86 6.77
N GLY A 138 -30.45 -1.37 7.32
CA GLY A 138 -31.47 -0.57 8.00
C GLY A 138 -32.12 0.42 7.02
N ASN A 139 -31.97 1.73 7.25
CA ASN A 139 -32.44 2.80 6.36
C ASN A 139 -31.35 3.32 5.41
N CYS A 140 -30.25 2.58 5.31
CA CYS A 140 -29.05 2.98 4.57
C CYS A 140 -28.72 1.93 3.50
N THR A 141 -27.76 2.25 2.66
CA THR A 141 -27.23 1.37 1.62
C THR A 141 -25.78 1.04 1.93
N LYS A 142 -25.47 -0.24 2.01
CA LYS A 142 -24.10 -0.74 2.07
C LYS A 142 -23.64 -1.10 0.67
N LEU A 143 -22.46 -0.60 0.31
CA LEU A 143 -21.77 -0.87 -0.93
C LEU A 143 -20.43 -1.51 -0.63
N VAL A 144 -20.11 -2.59 -1.30
CA VAL A 144 -18.78 -3.21 -1.26
C VAL A 144 -18.28 -3.30 -2.69
N LEU A 145 -17.11 -2.74 -2.96
CA LEU A 145 -16.45 -2.86 -4.26
C LEU A 145 -15.19 -3.71 -4.09
N LYS A 146 -15.02 -4.69 -4.99
CA LYS A 146 -13.85 -5.55 -5.05
C LYS A 146 -13.01 -5.18 -6.26
N GLY A 147 -11.83 -4.67 -5.97
CA GLY A 147 -10.76 -4.41 -6.93
C GLY A 147 -9.71 -5.54 -6.94
N LYS A 148 -8.44 -5.16 -7.01
CA LYS A 148 -7.31 -6.10 -7.04
C LYS A 148 -6.15 -5.54 -6.20
N SER A 149 -5.70 -6.29 -5.20
CA SER A 149 -4.53 -5.90 -4.42
C SER A 149 -3.24 -6.02 -5.22
N ALA A 150 -2.32 -5.10 -4.95
CA ALA A 150 -0.95 -5.09 -5.45
C ALA A 150 -0.03 -4.41 -4.43
N HIS A 151 1.27 -4.51 -4.62
CA HIS A 151 2.22 -3.78 -3.78
C HIS A 151 2.25 -2.30 -4.16
N ALA A 152 2.39 -1.38 -3.19
CA ALA A 152 2.35 0.07 -3.42
C ALA A 152 3.49 0.61 -4.31
N SER A 153 4.55 -0.17 -4.53
CA SER A 153 5.61 0.19 -5.48
C SER A 153 5.20 0.02 -6.94
N LEU A 154 4.20 -0.83 -7.22
CA LEU A 154 3.64 -1.11 -8.53
C LEU A 154 2.11 -1.03 -8.46
N PRO A 155 1.55 0.13 -8.08
CA PRO A 155 0.12 0.25 -7.80
C PRO A 155 -0.75 0.01 -9.05
N GLU A 156 -0.19 0.23 -10.24
CA GLU A 156 -0.85 -0.02 -11.52
C GLU A 156 -1.12 -1.50 -11.81
N GLU A 157 -0.49 -2.41 -11.12
CA GLU A 157 -0.79 -3.85 -11.21
C GLU A 157 -2.07 -4.23 -10.44
N GLY A 158 -2.54 -3.32 -9.58
CA GLY A 158 -3.76 -3.44 -8.81
C GLY A 158 -4.93 -2.64 -9.38
N ILE A 159 -6.07 -2.77 -8.71
CA ILE A 159 -7.26 -1.92 -8.88
C ILE A 159 -7.63 -1.42 -7.49
N ASN A 160 -7.39 -0.15 -7.22
CA ASN A 160 -7.67 0.45 -5.92
C ASN A 160 -9.18 0.58 -5.71
N ALA A 161 -9.71 -0.24 -4.82
CA ALA A 161 -11.14 -0.29 -4.54
C ALA A 161 -11.66 1.01 -3.93
N VAL A 162 -10.82 1.75 -3.18
CA VAL A 162 -11.21 3.03 -2.56
C VAL A 162 -11.42 4.10 -3.61
N SER A 163 -10.41 4.33 -4.46
CA SER A 163 -10.48 5.34 -5.51
C SER A 163 -11.63 5.07 -6.47
N LEU A 164 -11.83 3.81 -6.81
CA LEU A 164 -12.88 3.42 -7.74
C LEU A 164 -14.28 3.55 -7.12
N LEU A 165 -14.46 3.13 -5.86
CA LEU A 165 -15.75 3.33 -5.16
C LEU A 165 -16.04 4.81 -4.93
N ALA A 166 -15.03 5.62 -4.59
CA ALA A 166 -15.18 7.07 -4.44
C ALA A 166 -15.61 7.73 -5.77
N THR A 167 -15.07 7.27 -6.90
CA THR A 167 -15.50 7.74 -8.23
C THR A 167 -16.99 7.48 -8.47
N TYR A 168 -17.50 6.32 -8.10
CA TYR A 168 -18.93 6.04 -8.17
C TYR A 168 -19.71 6.94 -7.21
N LEU A 169 -19.31 6.99 -5.96
CA LEU A 169 -20.01 7.74 -4.91
C LEU A 169 -20.10 9.24 -5.22
N ASP A 170 -19.09 9.83 -5.85
CA ASP A 170 -19.07 11.25 -6.25
C ASP A 170 -20.16 11.58 -7.28
N THR A 171 -20.71 10.58 -7.96
CA THR A 171 -21.84 10.76 -8.89
C THR A 171 -23.20 10.71 -8.20
N VAL A 172 -23.30 10.16 -6.99
CA VAL A 172 -24.61 9.88 -6.34
C VAL A 172 -24.78 10.61 -4.99
N ILE A 173 -23.69 11.04 -4.33
CA ILE A 173 -23.75 11.84 -3.10
C ILE A 173 -22.84 13.05 -3.19
N ASN A 174 -23.15 14.11 -2.43
CA ASN A 174 -22.36 15.35 -2.43
C ASN A 174 -21.52 15.43 -1.16
N ASN A 175 -20.52 14.52 -1.02
CA ASN A 175 -19.65 14.44 0.16
C ASN A 175 -18.24 14.93 -0.16
N LYS A 176 -17.69 15.81 0.67
CA LYS A 176 -16.37 16.43 0.42
C LYS A 176 -15.20 15.43 0.45
N LEU A 177 -15.27 14.40 1.29
CA LEU A 177 -14.24 13.37 1.35
C LEU A 177 -14.23 12.53 0.07
N VAL A 178 -15.43 12.10 -0.34
CA VAL A 178 -15.61 11.33 -1.58
C VAL A 178 -15.11 12.14 -2.77
N HIS A 179 -15.51 13.39 -2.89
CA HIS A 179 -15.06 14.28 -3.96
C HIS A 179 -13.53 14.48 -3.94
N PHE A 180 -12.94 14.66 -2.76
CA PHE A 180 -11.49 14.77 -2.61
C PHE A 180 -10.76 13.51 -3.09
N ILE A 181 -11.22 12.33 -2.70
CA ILE A 181 -10.61 11.06 -3.13
C ILE A 181 -10.78 10.89 -4.65
N ALA A 182 -11.99 11.07 -5.16
CA ALA A 182 -12.30 10.88 -6.59
C ALA A 182 -11.52 11.85 -7.49
N THR A 183 -11.29 13.08 -7.03
CA THR A 183 -10.64 14.13 -7.84
C THR A 183 -9.12 14.09 -7.72
N TYR A 184 -8.59 13.91 -6.51
CA TYR A 184 -7.17 14.14 -6.23
C TYR A 184 -6.37 12.87 -5.98
N LEU A 185 -7.02 11.77 -5.56
CA LEU A 185 -6.35 10.52 -5.18
C LEU A 185 -6.70 9.34 -6.10
N ASN A 186 -7.36 9.61 -7.23
CA ASN A 186 -7.79 8.59 -8.19
C ASN A 186 -6.78 8.37 -9.32
N ASP A 187 -5.51 8.38 -9.01
CA ASP A 187 -4.44 8.01 -9.94
C ASP A 187 -3.23 7.46 -9.17
N TYR A 188 -2.40 6.68 -9.87
CA TYR A 188 -1.25 6.01 -9.26
C TYR A 188 0.06 6.83 -9.31
N TYR A 189 0.03 8.05 -9.86
CA TYR A 189 1.23 8.82 -10.15
C TYR A 189 1.20 10.25 -9.58
N GLY A 190 0.18 10.57 -8.77
CA GLY A 190 0.04 11.87 -8.11
C GLY A 190 -0.31 13.03 -9.03
N LYS A 191 -0.92 12.77 -10.19
CA LYS A 191 -1.34 13.81 -11.14
C LYS A 191 -2.44 14.70 -10.56
N GLY A 192 -3.41 14.10 -9.87
CA GLY A 192 -4.49 14.84 -9.21
C GLY A 192 -3.97 15.84 -8.19
N LEU A 193 -2.92 15.51 -7.48
CA LEU A 193 -2.25 16.39 -6.51
C LEU A 193 -1.18 17.30 -7.15
N GLN A 194 -0.93 17.19 -8.44
CA GLN A 194 0.11 17.93 -9.18
C GLN A 194 1.54 17.69 -8.64
N ILE A 195 1.81 16.50 -8.11
CA ILE A 195 3.11 16.07 -7.59
C ILE A 195 3.78 15.02 -8.47
N ASN A 196 3.18 14.70 -9.61
CA ASN A 196 3.73 13.72 -10.54
C ASN A 196 5.15 14.12 -10.98
N HIS A 197 6.06 13.18 -10.85
CA HIS A 197 7.47 13.39 -11.20
C HIS A 197 8.04 12.10 -11.80
N GLU A 198 9.04 12.26 -12.68
CA GLU A 198 9.83 11.15 -13.22
C GLU A 198 11.31 11.48 -13.08
N GLY A 199 12.05 10.62 -12.39
CA GLY A 199 13.49 10.74 -12.15
C GLY A 199 14.25 9.53 -12.68
N LEU A 200 15.51 9.40 -12.27
CA LEU A 200 16.38 8.27 -12.65
C LEU A 200 15.78 6.91 -12.24
N MET A 201 15.02 6.88 -11.16
CA MET A 201 14.40 5.66 -10.63
C MET A 201 12.98 5.44 -11.18
N GLY A 202 12.59 6.17 -12.24
CA GLY A 202 11.28 6.09 -12.85
C GLY A 202 10.25 7.07 -12.29
N LYS A 203 8.98 6.80 -12.55
CA LYS A 203 7.87 7.67 -12.16
C LYS A 203 7.61 7.58 -10.66
N LEU A 204 7.24 8.73 -10.04
CA LEU A 204 6.63 8.72 -8.73
C LEU A 204 5.41 7.80 -8.73
N THR A 205 5.28 6.95 -7.72
CA THR A 205 4.07 6.17 -7.49
C THR A 205 3.36 6.66 -6.23
N MET A 206 2.03 6.64 -6.25
CA MET A 206 1.16 7.03 -5.15
C MET A 206 0.11 5.94 -4.93
N ASN A 207 0.07 5.40 -3.74
CA ASN A 207 -0.96 4.47 -3.31
C ASN A 207 -1.82 5.07 -2.19
N LEU A 208 -3.12 5.11 -2.41
CA LEU A 208 -4.11 5.32 -1.35
C LEU A 208 -4.33 3.97 -0.66
N GLY A 209 -3.61 3.74 0.45
CA GLY A 209 -3.51 2.43 1.08
C GLY A 209 -4.55 2.17 2.16
N VAL A 210 -4.93 3.21 2.91
CA VAL A 210 -5.91 3.08 4.00
C VAL A 210 -6.89 4.25 3.93
N VAL A 211 -8.16 3.95 4.10
CA VAL A 211 -9.21 4.94 4.36
C VAL A 211 -10.09 4.44 5.49
N LYS A 212 -10.32 5.31 6.46
CA LYS A 212 -11.28 5.11 7.53
C LYS A 212 -12.07 6.39 7.75
N TYR A 213 -13.34 6.35 7.43
CA TYR A 213 -14.28 7.42 7.70
C TYR A 213 -15.42 6.86 8.53
N VAL A 214 -15.56 7.32 9.75
CA VAL A 214 -16.61 6.89 10.69
C VAL A 214 -16.95 8.07 11.61
N LYS A 215 -18.23 8.35 11.79
CA LYS A 215 -18.72 9.44 12.67
C LYS A 215 -18.11 10.80 12.34
N GLU A 216 -18.02 11.12 11.06
CA GLU A 216 -17.46 12.37 10.52
C GLU A 216 -15.94 12.53 10.69
N ASP A 217 -15.25 11.58 11.31
CA ASP A 217 -13.79 11.56 11.38
C ASP A 217 -13.23 10.81 10.18
N ALA A 218 -12.42 11.50 9.40
CA ALA A 218 -11.70 10.97 8.24
C ALA A 218 -10.23 10.75 8.57
N ASP A 219 -9.73 9.59 8.17
CA ASP A 219 -8.36 9.17 8.29
C ASP A 219 -7.93 8.49 6.98
N ILE A 220 -6.91 9.03 6.33
CA ILE A 220 -6.39 8.55 5.03
C ILE A 220 -4.89 8.37 5.14
N GLU A 221 -4.38 7.23 4.67
CA GLU A 221 -2.96 7.00 4.57
C GLU A 221 -2.52 6.79 3.11
N LEU A 222 -1.47 7.50 2.72
CA LEU A 222 -0.85 7.44 1.39
C LEU A 222 0.59 6.94 1.50
N ASP A 223 1.01 6.05 0.59
CA ASP A 223 2.40 5.64 0.37
C ASP A 223 2.86 6.21 -0.99
N LEU A 224 3.90 7.03 -0.95
CA LEU A 224 4.51 7.63 -2.13
C LEU A 224 5.94 7.10 -2.27
N ARG A 225 6.32 6.76 -3.51
CA ARG A 225 7.67 6.27 -3.85
C ARG A 225 8.21 6.88 -5.13
#